data_2c4f54f3a501b956bd15b8efcc0e921f
#
_entry.id   2c4f54f3a501b956bd15b8efcc0e921f
#
_cell.length_a   1.000
_cell.length_b   1.000
_cell.length_c   1.000
_cell.angle_alpha   90.00
_cell.angle_beta   90.00
_cell.angle_gamma   90.00
#
_symmetry.space_group_name_H-M   'P 1'
#
loop_
_entity.id
_entity.type
_entity.pdbx_description
1 polymer ?
#
loop_
_entity_poly.entity_id
_entity_poly.type
_entity_poly.pdbx_seq_one_letter_code
_entity_poly.pdbx_strand_id
1 'polypeptide(L)'
;SQSTPSVAFKMDEVIKGITDSGLIFDPSFVQRYVCALLTKPFVILSGLTGSGKTQLAMALPKLLCKDNSQYKIIPVGADWTNRENLLGYQNALIPGRYEAPDALKLIIEAAKEENQDKPYFLVLDEMNMSYVERYFADFLSAMESREAIPLWDVENDDVPKMIGLPKNLFIVGTINVD
;
A
#
# COMPACT_ATOMS: atom_id res chain seq x y z
N SER A 1 20.98 6.52 -13.17
CA SER A 1 20.05 5.91 -14.13
C SER A 1 18.68 5.78 -13.45
N GLN A 2 17.69 6.47 -13.98
CA GLN A 2 16.32 6.29 -13.55
C GLN A 2 15.90 4.87 -13.94
N SER A 3 15.77 3.99 -12.96
CA SER A 3 15.25 2.65 -13.20
C SER A 3 13.79 2.77 -13.63
N THR A 4 13.49 2.32 -14.82
CA THR A 4 12.12 2.20 -15.33
C THR A 4 11.27 1.42 -14.30
N PRO A 5 10.05 1.87 -13.96
CA PRO A 5 9.18 1.10 -13.09
C PRO A 5 9.00 -0.32 -13.62
N SER A 6 9.08 -1.32 -12.75
CA SER A 6 8.93 -2.72 -13.14
C SER A 6 7.50 -3.06 -13.60
N VAL A 7 6.54 -2.15 -13.33
CA VAL A 7 5.13 -2.30 -13.69
C VAL A 7 4.73 -1.14 -14.58
N ALA A 8 4.18 -1.44 -15.75
CA ALA A 8 3.67 -0.47 -16.71
C ALA A 8 2.14 -0.49 -16.74
N PHE A 9 1.52 0.69 -16.77
CA PHE A 9 0.08 0.86 -16.91
C PHE A 9 -0.24 1.52 -18.24
N LYS A 10 -1.29 1.03 -18.91
CA LYS A 10 -1.86 1.69 -20.10
C LYS A 10 -2.99 2.60 -19.65
N MET A 11 -2.77 3.90 -19.68
CA MET A 11 -3.68 4.91 -19.13
C MET A 11 -5.09 4.83 -19.70
N ASP A 12 -5.23 4.69 -21.02
CA ASP A 12 -6.55 4.63 -21.66
C ASP A 12 -7.35 3.41 -21.22
N GLU A 13 -6.69 2.26 -21.06
CA GLU A 13 -7.31 1.02 -20.57
C GLU A 13 -7.74 1.16 -19.12
N VAL A 14 -6.92 1.83 -18.29
CA VAL A 14 -7.23 2.09 -16.87
C VAL A 14 -8.46 2.99 -16.75
N ILE A 15 -8.50 4.09 -17.46
CA ILE A 15 -9.64 5.03 -17.45
C ILE A 15 -10.90 4.33 -17.91
N LYS A 16 -10.82 3.57 -19.01
CA LYS A 16 -11.96 2.80 -19.53
C LYS A 16 -12.45 1.77 -18.50
N GLY A 17 -11.54 1.02 -17.89
CA GLY A 17 -11.89 0.00 -16.91
C GLY A 17 -12.58 0.59 -15.67
N ILE A 18 -12.14 1.73 -15.19
CA ILE A 18 -12.78 2.43 -14.06
C ILE A 18 -14.15 2.96 -14.46
N THR A 19 -14.30 3.52 -15.65
CA THR A 19 -15.58 3.96 -16.20
C THR A 19 -16.55 2.79 -16.32
N ASP A 20 -16.10 1.67 -16.88
CA ASP A 20 -16.91 0.46 -17.08
C ASP A 20 -17.31 -0.21 -15.75
N SER A 21 -16.59 0.05 -14.65
CA SER A 21 -16.94 -0.45 -13.32
C SER A 21 -18.16 0.25 -12.71
N GLY A 22 -18.69 1.28 -13.36
CA GLY A 22 -19.83 2.06 -12.89
C GLY A 22 -19.50 3.19 -11.94
N LEU A 23 -18.22 3.42 -11.64
CA LEU A 23 -17.78 4.55 -10.83
C LEU A 23 -17.81 5.84 -11.67
N ILE A 24 -18.37 6.89 -11.08
CA ILE A 24 -18.46 8.21 -11.72
C ILE A 24 -17.34 9.09 -11.21
N PHE A 25 -16.27 9.21 -11.99
CA PHE A 25 -15.16 10.11 -11.75
C PHE A 25 -14.78 10.84 -13.03
N ASP A 26 -14.31 12.07 -12.87
CA ASP A 26 -13.73 12.81 -13.98
C ASP A 26 -12.49 12.04 -14.50
N PRO A 27 -12.40 11.73 -15.81
CA PRO A 27 -11.23 11.06 -16.38
C PRO A 27 -9.91 11.76 -16.07
N SER A 28 -9.89 13.09 -15.99
CA SER A 28 -8.69 13.84 -15.64
C SER A 28 -8.25 13.61 -14.18
N PHE A 29 -9.20 13.40 -13.28
CA PHE A 29 -8.91 13.04 -11.88
C PHE A 29 -8.27 11.64 -11.80
N VAL A 30 -8.83 10.66 -12.49
CA VAL A 30 -8.30 9.30 -12.55
C VAL A 30 -6.89 9.31 -13.16
N GLN A 31 -6.69 10.06 -14.23
CA GLN A 31 -5.38 10.20 -14.87
C GLN A 31 -4.34 10.78 -13.91
N ARG A 32 -4.68 11.84 -13.17
CA ARG A 32 -3.79 12.43 -12.15
C ARG A 32 -3.47 11.43 -11.03
N TYR A 33 -4.45 10.66 -10.59
CA TYR A 33 -4.28 9.63 -9.58
C TYR A 33 -3.26 8.57 -10.03
N VAL A 34 -3.44 8.01 -11.21
CA VAL A 34 -2.54 6.99 -11.75
C VAL A 34 -1.14 7.55 -12.00
N CYS A 35 -1.03 8.74 -12.57
CA CYS A 35 0.26 9.41 -12.76
C CYS A 35 0.98 9.67 -11.44
N ALA A 36 0.24 10.06 -10.41
CA ALA A 36 0.81 10.27 -9.07
C ALA A 36 1.40 8.99 -8.50
N LEU A 37 0.69 7.85 -8.63
CA LEU A 37 1.19 6.54 -8.19
C LEU A 37 2.44 6.09 -8.95
N LEU A 38 2.54 6.40 -10.22
CA LEU A 38 3.72 6.07 -11.03
C LEU A 38 4.94 6.93 -10.65
N THR A 39 4.70 8.15 -10.16
CA THR A 39 5.77 9.07 -9.75
C THR A 39 6.22 8.81 -8.32
N LYS A 40 5.26 8.65 -7.42
CA LYS A 40 5.48 8.33 -6.00
C LYS A 40 4.52 7.21 -5.62
N PRO A 41 5.00 6.03 -5.22
CA PRO A 41 4.15 4.88 -4.94
C PRO A 41 3.34 5.01 -3.64
N PHE A 42 3.00 6.22 -3.25
CA PHE A 42 2.12 6.55 -2.14
C PHE A 42 1.28 7.79 -2.50
N VAL A 43 -0.03 7.61 -2.50
CA VAL A 43 -0.99 8.66 -2.82
C VAL A 43 -2.12 8.64 -1.79
N ILE A 44 -2.56 9.81 -1.37
CA ILE A 44 -3.72 9.99 -0.50
C ILE A 44 -4.88 10.55 -1.33
N LEU A 45 -6.00 9.83 -1.32
CA LEU A 45 -7.27 10.30 -1.86
C LEU A 45 -8.06 11.00 -0.76
N SER A 46 -8.26 12.29 -0.91
CA SER A 46 -8.94 13.15 0.06
C SER A 46 -10.32 13.55 -0.47
N GLY A 47 -11.31 13.58 0.41
CA GLY A 47 -12.65 14.03 0.03
C GLY A 47 -13.66 13.83 1.15
N LEU A 48 -14.90 14.22 0.88
CA LEU A 48 -16.00 14.08 1.81
C LEU A 48 -16.40 12.62 1.98
N THR A 49 -16.97 12.29 3.15
CA THR A 49 -17.59 10.98 3.39
C THR A 49 -18.61 10.67 2.29
N GLY A 50 -18.57 9.46 1.76
CA GLY A 50 -19.50 9.02 0.71
C GLY A 50 -19.15 9.53 -0.69
N SER A 51 -17.98 10.15 -0.90
CA SER A 51 -17.55 10.62 -2.23
C SER A 51 -16.98 9.53 -3.14
N GLY A 52 -16.93 8.26 -2.69
CA GLY A 52 -16.44 7.13 -3.48
C GLY A 52 -14.94 6.93 -3.47
N LYS A 53 -14.20 7.57 -2.56
CA LYS A 53 -12.73 7.43 -2.44
C LYS A 53 -12.28 5.99 -2.28
N THR A 54 -12.90 5.26 -1.35
CA THR A 54 -12.58 3.86 -1.08
C THR A 54 -12.87 2.98 -2.29
N GLN A 55 -13.98 3.23 -2.99
CA GLN A 55 -14.32 2.51 -4.20
C GLN A 55 -13.30 2.75 -5.32
N LEU A 56 -12.84 3.99 -5.50
CA LEU A 56 -11.79 4.31 -6.47
C LEU A 56 -10.47 3.66 -6.08
N ALA A 57 -10.09 3.74 -4.81
CA ALA A 57 -8.87 3.11 -4.30
C ALA A 57 -8.85 1.60 -4.51
N MET A 58 -10.01 0.94 -4.47
CA MET A 58 -10.15 -0.50 -4.70
C MET A 58 -10.33 -0.85 -6.18
N ALA A 59 -10.92 0.02 -6.98
CA ALA A 59 -11.16 -0.23 -8.40
C ALA A 59 -9.86 -0.42 -9.17
N LEU A 60 -8.85 0.39 -8.89
CA LEU A 60 -7.57 0.32 -9.57
C LEU A 60 -6.83 -1.01 -9.31
N PRO A 61 -6.67 -1.48 -8.06
CA PRO A 61 -6.12 -2.81 -7.80
C PRO A 61 -6.88 -3.94 -8.48
N LYS A 62 -8.20 -3.93 -8.40
CA LYS A 62 -9.05 -4.97 -9.02
C LYS A 62 -8.88 -5.03 -10.53
N LEU A 63 -8.62 -3.89 -11.17
CA LEU A 63 -8.41 -3.80 -12.61
C LEU A 63 -7.02 -4.30 -13.01
N LEU A 64 -5.99 -3.96 -12.25
CA LEU A 64 -4.58 -4.18 -12.61
C LEU A 64 -4.02 -5.50 -12.09
N CYS A 65 -4.57 -6.04 -11.02
CA CYS A 65 -4.10 -7.28 -10.42
C CYS A 65 -4.82 -8.48 -11.03
N LYS A 66 -4.05 -9.55 -11.31
CA LYS A 66 -4.60 -10.82 -11.78
C LYS A 66 -5.25 -11.62 -10.65
N ASP A 67 -4.80 -11.40 -9.43
CA ASP A 67 -5.15 -12.19 -8.27
C ASP A 67 -5.45 -11.26 -7.09
N ASN A 68 -6.46 -11.58 -6.29
CA ASN A 68 -6.84 -10.79 -5.12
C ASN A 68 -5.83 -10.87 -3.98
N SER A 69 -4.84 -11.77 -4.06
CA SER A 69 -3.71 -11.79 -3.13
C SER A 69 -2.73 -10.63 -3.35
N GLN A 70 -2.83 -9.93 -4.47
CA GLN A 70 -1.95 -8.81 -4.81
C GLN A 70 -2.40 -7.48 -4.21
N TYR A 71 -3.53 -7.44 -3.54
CA TYR A 71 -3.99 -6.21 -2.89
C TYR A 71 -4.70 -6.51 -1.58
N LYS A 72 -4.63 -5.54 -0.67
CA LYS A 72 -5.29 -5.61 0.64
C LYS A 72 -5.79 -4.24 1.03
N ILE A 73 -7.03 -4.18 1.49
CA ILE A 73 -7.58 -2.99 2.14
C ILE A 73 -7.54 -3.18 3.65
N ILE A 74 -7.01 -2.19 4.35
CA ILE A 74 -6.87 -2.22 5.80
C ILE A 74 -7.51 -0.95 6.36
N PRO A 75 -8.59 -1.08 7.13
CA PRO A 75 -9.17 0.06 7.83
C PRO A 75 -8.24 0.50 8.97
N VAL A 76 -7.90 1.78 9.00
CA VAL A 76 -7.10 2.34 10.09
C VAL A 76 -7.96 2.49 11.33
N GLY A 77 -7.51 1.94 12.44
CA GLY A 77 -8.19 2.03 13.72
C GLY A 77 -7.85 3.31 14.48
N ALA A 78 -8.79 3.81 15.25
CA ALA A 78 -8.61 4.99 16.09
C ALA A 78 -7.59 4.76 17.23
N ASP A 79 -7.27 3.51 17.53
CA ASP A 79 -6.33 3.09 18.56
C ASP A 79 -4.90 2.83 18.03
N TRP A 80 -4.63 3.12 16.78
CA TRP A 80 -3.30 2.94 16.19
C TRP A 80 -2.33 4.00 16.71
N THR A 81 -1.41 3.59 17.56
CA THR A 81 -0.45 4.49 18.22
C THR A 81 1.00 4.24 17.88
N ASN A 82 1.27 3.13 17.16
CA ASN A 82 2.60 2.73 16.73
C ASN A 82 2.53 1.91 15.43
N ARG A 83 3.68 1.43 14.95
CA ARG A 83 3.79 0.69 13.70
C ARG A 83 3.28 -0.75 13.72
N GLU A 84 2.95 -1.30 14.87
CA GLU A 84 2.65 -2.73 15.02
C GLU A 84 1.45 -3.19 14.21
N ASN A 85 0.46 -2.33 14.00
CA ASN A 85 -0.71 -2.65 13.19
C ASN A 85 -0.40 -2.91 11.71
N LEU A 86 0.70 -2.34 11.20
CA LEU A 86 1.15 -2.54 9.81
C LEU A 86 2.36 -3.46 9.70
N LEU A 87 3.33 -3.32 10.59
CA LEU A 87 4.60 -4.02 10.53
C LEU A 87 4.73 -5.17 11.51
N GLY A 88 3.78 -5.32 12.44
CA GLY A 88 3.82 -6.38 13.42
C GLY A 88 4.87 -6.19 14.49
N TYR A 89 5.13 -7.27 15.22
CA TYR A 89 6.06 -7.26 16.34
C TYR A 89 6.58 -8.67 16.66
N GLN A 90 7.73 -8.73 17.30
CA GLN A 90 8.28 -9.96 17.85
C GLN A 90 7.46 -10.38 19.07
N ASN A 91 7.01 -11.64 19.11
CA ASN A 91 6.29 -12.16 20.25
C ASN A 91 7.26 -12.39 21.43
N ALA A 92 7.07 -11.66 22.51
CA ALA A 92 7.96 -11.74 23.69
C ALA A 92 7.80 -13.06 24.46
N LEU A 93 6.69 -13.75 24.29
CA LEU A 93 6.38 -15.00 25.02
C LEU A 93 6.80 -16.24 24.27
N ILE A 94 6.93 -16.16 22.95
CA ILE A 94 7.25 -17.30 22.09
C ILE A 94 8.55 -16.99 21.34
N PRO A 95 9.69 -17.57 21.74
CA PRO A 95 10.95 -17.34 21.06
C PRO A 95 10.90 -17.67 19.57
N GLY A 96 11.48 -16.81 18.75
CA GLY A 96 11.54 -17.01 17.30
C GLY A 96 10.22 -16.77 16.55
N ARG A 97 9.20 -16.22 17.21
CA ARG A 97 7.91 -15.92 16.59
C ARG A 97 7.73 -14.43 16.36
N TYR A 98 7.36 -14.08 15.13
CA TYR A 98 6.97 -12.73 14.74
C TYR A 98 5.47 -12.71 14.39
N GLU A 99 4.74 -11.77 14.96
CA GLU A 99 3.33 -11.56 14.64
C GLU A 99 3.23 -10.61 13.45
N ALA A 100 3.06 -11.19 12.27
CA ALA A 100 3.00 -10.45 11.01
C ALA A 100 1.55 -10.16 10.61
N PRO A 101 1.12 -8.87 10.57
CA PRO A 101 -0.19 -8.50 10.07
C PRO A 101 -0.25 -8.61 8.53
N ASP A 102 -1.46 -8.54 8.00
CA ASP A 102 -1.71 -8.69 6.56
C ASP A 102 -0.93 -7.68 5.71
N ALA A 103 -0.76 -6.45 6.19
CA ALA A 103 0.05 -5.45 5.49
C ALA A 103 1.50 -5.90 5.31
N LEU A 104 2.13 -6.39 6.36
CA LEU A 104 3.50 -6.90 6.28
C LEU A 104 3.60 -8.12 5.36
N LYS A 105 2.65 -9.05 5.47
CA LYS A 105 2.61 -10.23 4.60
C LYS A 105 2.53 -9.84 3.12
N LEU A 106 1.72 -8.83 2.80
CA LEU A 106 1.60 -8.31 1.43
C LEU A 106 2.92 -7.73 0.94
N ILE A 107 3.62 -6.96 1.77
CA ILE A 107 4.91 -6.35 1.43
C ILE A 107 5.97 -7.43 1.20
N ILE A 108 6.03 -8.44 2.07
CA ILE A 108 6.96 -9.57 1.93
C ILE A 108 6.69 -10.31 0.61
N GLU A 109 5.43 -10.57 0.29
CA GLU A 109 5.04 -11.24 -0.94
C GLU A 109 5.43 -10.42 -2.18
N ALA A 110 5.16 -9.10 -2.16
CA ALA A 110 5.53 -8.20 -3.24
C ALA A 110 7.05 -8.15 -3.48
N ALA A 111 7.84 -8.29 -2.42
CA ALA A 111 9.30 -8.21 -2.49
C ALA A 111 9.96 -9.46 -3.07
N LYS A 112 9.24 -10.58 -3.21
CA LYS A 112 9.79 -11.81 -3.78
C LYS A 112 10.21 -11.60 -5.23
N GLU A 113 11.31 -12.24 -5.62
CA GLU A 113 11.88 -12.10 -6.97
C GLU A 113 10.88 -12.45 -8.06
N GLU A 114 10.11 -13.51 -7.88
CA GLU A 114 9.10 -13.98 -8.84
C GLU A 114 7.91 -13.03 -9.00
N ASN A 115 7.76 -12.04 -8.11
CA ASN A 115 6.63 -11.13 -8.10
C ASN A 115 6.98 -9.70 -8.53
N GLN A 116 8.22 -9.43 -8.91
CA GLN A 116 8.70 -8.06 -9.19
C GLN A 116 8.03 -7.39 -10.40
N ASP A 117 7.48 -8.17 -11.31
CA ASP A 117 6.72 -7.69 -12.48
C ASP A 117 5.22 -7.56 -12.23
N LYS A 118 4.76 -7.92 -11.03
CA LYS A 118 3.34 -7.86 -10.63
C LYS A 118 3.10 -6.66 -9.73
N PRO A 119 2.03 -5.87 -9.95
CA PRO A 119 1.67 -4.79 -9.05
C PRO A 119 1.05 -5.34 -7.77
N TYR A 120 1.41 -4.72 -6.64
CA TYR A 120 0.82 -4.98 -5.32
C TYR A 120 0.28 -3.67 -4.76
N PHE A 121 -0.91 -3.72 -4.16
CA PHE A 121 -1.57 -2.53 -3.62
C PHE A 121 -1.91 -2.72 -2.14
N LEU A 122 -1.45 -1.79 -1.34
CA LEU A 122 -1.86 -1.64 0.05
C LEU A 122 -2.77 -0.42 0.16
N VAL A 123 -4.04 -0.64 0.47
CA VAL A 123 -5.01 0.44 0.65
C VAL A 123 -5.25 0.64 2.14
N LEU A 124 -4.94 1.84 2.64
CA LEU A 124 -5.17 2.23 4.02
C LEU A 124 -6.41 3.12 4.08
N ASP A 125 -7.52 2.53 4.54
CA ASP A 125 -8.80 3.21 4.55
C ASP A 125 -8.95 4.08 5.79
N GLU A 126 -9.42 5.31 5.60
CA GLU A 126 -9.60 6.29 6.67
C GLU A 126 -8.34 6.52 7.49
N MET A 127 -7.23 6.86 6.81
CA MET A 127 -5.91 7.04 7.45
C MET A 127 -5.93 8.04 8.62
N ASN A 128 -6.81 9.05 8.57
CA ASN A 128 -6.89 10.08 9.59
C ASN A 128 -7.74 9.69 10.83
N MET A 129 -8.16 8.44 10.93
CA MET A 129 -8.74 7.90 12.17
C MET A 129 -7.74 7.91 13.33
N SER A 130 -6.45 7.84 13.03
CA SER A 130 -5.36 8.03 13.98
C SER A 130 -4.33 8.98 13.38
N TYR A 131 -3.39 9.46 14.22
CA TYR A 131 -2.30 10.29 13.73
C TYR A 131 -1.36 9.46 12.85
N VAL A 132 -1.31 9.80 11.56
CA VAL A 132 -0.55 9.08 10.53
C VAL A 132 0.93 8.94 10.93
N GLU A 133 1.53 9.98 11.47
CA GLU A 133 2.92 10.00 11.90
C GLU A 133 3.25 9.01 13.02
N ARG A 134 2.25 8.51 13.76
CA ARG A 134 2.47 7.53 14.83
C ARG A 134 2.60 6.11 14.31
N TYR A 135 1.85 5.74 13.28
CA TYR A 135 1.85 4.37 12.77
C TYR A 135 2.52 4.23 11.40
N PHE A 136 2.72 5.32 10.68
CA PHE A 136 3.19 5.30 9.29
C PHE A 136 4.57 5.95 9.11
N ALA A 137 5.19 6.45 10.17
CA ALA A 137 6.46 7.17 10.10
C ALA A 137 7.59 6.37 9.45
N ASP A 138 7.70 5.07 9.74
CA ASP A 138 8.73 4.22 9.16
C ASP A 138 8.57 4.06 7.64
N PHE A 139 7.33 4.02 7.16
CA PHE A 139 7.04 4.01 5.72
C PHE A 139 7.46 5.31 5.05
N LEU A 140 7.11 6.44 5.63
CA LEU A 140 7.48 7.76 5.10
C LEU A 140 9.00 7.93 5.06
N SER A 141 9.67 7.53 6.12
CA SER A 141 11.13 7.56 6.21
C SER A 141 11.79 6.65 5.16
N ALA A 142 11.28 5.43 5.01
CA ALA A 142 11.80 4.48 4.03
C ALA A 142 11.57 4.95 2.58
N MET A 143 10.44 5.61 2.29
CA MET A 143 10.17 6.19 0.98
C MET A 143 11.15 7.31 0.64
N GLU A 144 11.54 8.11 1.63
CA GLU A 144 12.47 9.23 1.45
C GLU A 144 13.92 8.76 1.36
N SER A 145 14.38 7.95 2.33
CA SER A 145 15.77 7.49 2.43
C SER A 145 16.08 6.32 1.50
N ARG A 146 15.08 5.54 1.09
CA ARG A 146 15.18 4.26 0.39
C ARG A 146 15.89 3.17 1.19
N GLU A 147 15.98 3.36 2.50
CA GLU A 147 16.55 2.37 3.42
C GLU A 147 15.50 1.35 3.83
N ALA A 148 15.96 0.14 4.15
CA ALA A 148 15.09 -0.91 4.67
C ALA A 148 14.65 -0.62 6.10
N ILE A 149 13.44 -1.07 6.44
CA ILE A 149 12.84 -0.92 7.77
C ILE A 149 13.28 -2.11 8.62
N PRO A 150 13.93 -1.91 9.78
CA PRO A 150 14.26 -3.01 10.68
C PRO A 150 13.01 -3.55 11.35
N LEU A 151 12.87 -4.88 11.37
CA LEU A 151 11.75 -5.57 12.00
C LEU A 151 12.14 -6.25 13.30
N TRP A 152 13.13 -7.15 13.26
CA TRP A 152 13.63 -7.87 14.42
C TRP A 152 15.05 -8.42 14.15
N ASP A 153 15.63 -9.11 15.12
CA ASP A 153 17.02 -9.59 15.05
C ASP A 153 17.09 -11.13 15.10
N VAL A 154 16.20 -11.80 14.37
CA VAL A 154 16.15 -13.27 14.33
C VAL A 154 16.15 -13.73 12.88
N GLU A 155 16.98 -14.70 12.54
CA GLU A 155 16.92 -15.38 11.24
C GLU A 155 15.66 -16.23 11.16
N ASN A 156 14.84 -15.97 10.16
CA ASN A 156 13.58 -16.65 9.95
C ASN A 156 13.23 -16.64 8.45
N ASP A 157 12.70 -17.75 7.95
CA ASP A 157 12.37 -17.88 6.53
C ASP A 157 11.11 -17.09 6.14
N ASP A 158 10.20 -16.86 7.09
CA ASP A 158 8.92 -16.21 6.81
C ASP A 158 8.98 -14.69 6.95
N VAL A 159 9.71 -14.18 7.95
CA VAL A 159 9.81 -12.74 8.22
C VAL A 159 11.28 -12.33 8.28
N PRO A 160 11.73 -11.45 7.36
CA PRO A 160 13.12 -11.01 7.34
C PRO A 160 13.45 -10.09 8.51
N LYS A 161 14.73 -9.94 8.82
CA LYS A 161 15.20 -8.97 9.83
C LYS A 161 14.89 -7.53 9.44
N MET A 162 14.98 -7.24 8.15
CA MET A 162 14.73 -5.93 7.58
C MET A 162 13.89 -6.07 6.32
N ILE A 163 13.02 -5.09 6.06
CA ILE A 163 12.23 -5.07 4.84
C ILE A 163 12.32 -3.72 4.13
N GLY A 164 12.69 -3.76 2.84
CA GLY A 164 12.58 -2.60 1.96
C GLY A 164 11.19 -2.50 1.38
N LEU A 165 10.76 -1.30 1.02
CA LEU A 165 9.54 -1.11 0.26
C LEU A 165 9.82 -1.44 -1.21
N PRO A 166 9.25 -2.52 -1.77
CA PRO A 166 9.55 -2.93 -3.13
C PRO A 166 8.95 -1.96 -4.16
N LYS A 167 9.58 -1.86 -5.33
CA LYS A 167 9.17 -0.93 -6.39
C LYS A 167 7.81 -1.25 -7.01
N ASN A 168 7.34 -2.48 -6.88
CA ASN A 168 6.04 -2.94 -7.37
C ASN A 168 4.92 -2.79 -6.33
N LEU A 169 5.20 -2.20 -5.18
CA LEU A 169 4.22 -1.90 -4.14
C LEU A 169 3.71 -0.47 -4.29
N PHE A 170 2.39 -0.33 -4.35
CA PHE A 170 1.69 0.96 -4.39
C PHE A 170 0.83 1.08 -3.13
N ILE A 171 0.95 2.19 -2.44
CA ILE A 171 0.20 2.46 -1.22
C ILE A 171 -0.79 3.58 -1.48
N VAL A 172 -2.06 3.33 -1.22
CA VAL A 172 -3.14 4.30 -1.38
C VAL A 172 -3.83 4.51 -0.05
N GLY A 173 -3.80 5.72 0.44
CA GLY A 173 -4.56 6.10 1.62
C GLY A 173 -5.83 6.85 1.25
N THR A 174 -6.88 6.71 2.05
CA THR A 174 -8.06 7.57 1.97
C THR A 174 -8.20 8.37 3.24
N ILE A 175 -8.64 9.62 3.13
CA ILE A 175 -8.94 10.48 4.27
C ILE A 175 -10.26 11.20 4.06
N ASN A 176 -11.01 11.37 5.13
CA ASN A 176 -12.21 12.20 5.16
C ASN A 176 -11.86 13.60 5.66
N VAL A 177 -12.40 14.62 5.00
CA VAL A 177 -12.13 16.04 5.31
C VAL A 177 -13.37 16.82 5.78
N ASP A 178 -14.45 16.10 6.08
CA ASP A 178 -15.71 16.62 6.63
C ASP A 178 -15.84 16.46 8.13
#